data_1cb1f568fbbd85e7e9e1899f5835808e
#
_entry.id   1cb1f568fbbd85e7e9e1899f5835808e
#
_cell.length_a   1.000
_cell.length_b   1.000
_cell.length_c   1.000
_cell.angle_alpha   90.00
_cell.angle_beta   90.00
_cell.angle_gamma   90.00
#
_symmetry.space_group_name_H-M   'P 1'
#
loop_
_entity.id
_entity.type
_entity.pdbx_description
1 polymer ?
#
loop_
_entity_poly.entity_id
_entity_poly.type
_entity_poly.pdbx_seq_one_letter_code
_entity_poly.pdbx_strand_id
1 'polypeptide(L)'
;MKIAVLPGDGIGPEIVAEAVKVLKVLELPLEMEQAPVGGAAYEASGHPLPDATLKLAQAADAVLFGAVGDWKYDALERALRPEQAILGLRKHLQLFANLRPAICYEQLTHASSLKPELVAGLDILIIRELTGDIYFGQPRGRRSAPDGAFQGQPEAFDTMRYARPEIERIAHVAFQAARKRSRRVTSVDKANVLETFQFWKDVVTEVHAEYPDVALDHMYVDNA
;
A
#
# COMPACT_ATOMS: atom_id res chain seq x y z
N MET A 1 -15.22 -16.46 -11.52
CA MET A 1 -14.60 -15.28 -10.86
C MET A 1 -14.00 -14.41 -11.95
N LYS A 2 -14.37 -13.14 -11.97
CA LYS A 2 -13.84 -12.17 -12.95
C LYS A 2 -12.60 -11.49 -12.40
N ILE A 3 -11.52 -11.44 -13.20
CA ILE A 3 -10.25 -10.79 -12.83
C ILE A 3 -9.94 -9.68 -13.84
N ALA A 4 -9.80 -8.45 -13.35
CA ALA A 4 -9.26 -7.36 -14.14
C ALA A 4 -7.72 -7.49 -14.16
N VAL A 5 -7.15 -7.59 -15.35
CA VAL A 5 -5.69 -7.73 -15.55
C VAL A 5 -5.15 -6.37 -15.99
N LEU A 6 -4.35 -5.74 -15.15
CA LEU A 6 -3.80 -4.40 -15.33
C LEU A 6 -2.27 -4.45 -15.33
N PRO A 7 -1.62 -4.73 -16.48
CA PRO A 7 -0.17 -4.94 -16.55
C PRO A 7 0.64 -3.72 -16.15
N GLY A 8 0.23 -2.52 -16.61
CA GLY A 8 0.94 -1.26 -16.36
C GLY A 8 2.17 -1.06 -17.23
N ASP A 9 3.28 -0.62 -16.61
CA ASP A 9 4.45 -0.08 -17.28
C ASP A 9 5.71 -0.93 -17.01
N GLY A 10 6.77 -0.64 -17.74
CA GLY A 10 8.09 -1.20 -17.52
C GLY A 10 8.09 -2.73 -17.49
N ILE A 11 8.46 -3.33 -16.36
CA ILE A 11 8.47 -4.79 -16.14
C ILE A 11 7.07 -5.38 -15.97
N GLY A 12 6.04 -4.55 -15.74
CA GLY A 12 4.66 -4.98 -15.45
C GLY A 12 4.08 -5.95 -16.46
N PRO A 13 4.10 -5.67 -17.78
CA PRO A 13 3.59 -6.59 -18.79
C PRO A 13 4.26 -7.97 -18.76
N GLU A 14 5.58 -8.03 -18.55
CA GLU A 14 6.34 -9.27 -18.48
C GLU A 14 5.92 -10.13 -17.27
N ILE A 15 5.93 -9.56 -16.07
CA ILE A 15 5.58 -10.30 -14.84
C ILE A 15 4.11 -10.72 -14.83
N VAL A 16 3.20 -9.87 -15.34
CA VAL A 16 1.78 -10.20 -15.42
C VAL A 16 1.53 -11.32 -16.43
N ALA A 17 2.25 -11.34 -17.56
CA ALA A 17 2.14 -12.43 -18.51
C ALA A 17 2.49 -13.79 -17.89
N GLU A 18 3.53 -13.86 -17.05
CA GLU A 18 3.91 -15.09 -16.34
C GLU A 18 2.86 -15.45 -15.27
N ALA A 19 2.33 -14.48 -14.53
CA ALA A 19 1.25 -14.72 -13.57
C ALA A 19 -0.01 -15.28 -14.25
N VAL A 20 -0.39 -14.72 -15.42
CA VAL A 20 -1.53 -15.22 -16.21
C VAL A 20 -1.31 -16.65 -16.71
N LYS A 21 -0.07 -17.01 -17.10
CA LYS A 21 0.25 -18.41 -17.47
C LYS A 21 0.00 -19.35 -16.30
N VAL A 22 0.45 -19.00 -15.08
CA VAL A 22 0.21 -19.81 -13.88
C VAL A 22 -1.28 -19.96 -13.62
N LEU A 23 -2.04 -18.86 -13.65
CA LEU A 23 -3.49 -18.90 -13.44
C LEU A 23 -4.22 -19.81 -14.45
N LYS A 24 -3.78 -19.81 -15.70
CA LYS A 24 -4.36 -20.69 -16.74
C LYS A 24 -4.05 -22.17 -16.50
N VAL A 25 -2.86 -22.50 -16.03
CA VAL A 25 -2.44 -23.89 -15.71
C VAL A 25 -3.23 -24.47 -14.54
N LEU A 26 -3.72 -23.62 -13.64
CA LEU A 26 -4.53 -24.05 -12.50
C LEU A 26 -5.96 -24.47 -12.89
N GLU A 27 -6.38 -24.27 -14.15
CA GLU A 27 -7.70 -24.65 -14.70
C GLU A 27 -8.88 -24.18 -13.85
N LEU A 28 -8.71 -23.05 -13.14
CA LEU A 28 -9.77 -22.44 -12.35
C LEU A 28 -10.78 -21.73 -13.26
N PRO A 29 -12.07 -21.64 -12.87
CA PRO A 29 -13.10 -20.95 -13.65
C PRO A 29 -12.92 -19.42 -13.55
N LEU A 30 -11.85 -18.90 -14.17
CA LEU A 30 -11.48 -17.50 -14.19
C LEU A 30 -11.81 -16.86 -15.54
N GLU A 31 -12.51 -15.75 -15.50
CA GLU A 31 -12.69 -14.82 -16.63
C GLU A 31 -11.71 -13.68 -16.45
N MET A 32 -10.72 -13.57 -17.33
CA MET A 32 -9.67 -12.54 -17.26
C MET A 32 -9.85 -11.53 -18.38
N GLU A 33 -10.00 -10.25 -18.02
CA GLU A 33 -10.12 -9.13 -18.96
C GLU A 33 -9.00 -8.12 -18.71
N GLN A 34 -8.26 -7.77 -19.78
CA GLN A 34 -7.12 -6.86 -19.68
C GLN A 34 -7.50 -5.43 -20.06
N ALA A 35 -6.95 -4.45 -19.30
CA ALA A 35 -7.07 -3.04 -19.62
C ALA A 35 -5.75 -2.28 -19.36
N PRO A 36 -5.49 -1.17 -20.07
CA PRO A 36 -4.32 -0.34 -19.84
C PRO A 36 -4.42 0.44 -18.54
N VAL A 37 -3.29 0.64 -17.86
CA VAL A 37 -3.16 1.40 -16.62
C VAL A 37 -1.77 2.06 -16.56
N GLY A 38 -1.62 3.15 -15.81
CA GLY A 38 -0.34 3.83 -15.64
C GLY A 38 0.09 4.63 -16.87
N GLY A 39 1.37 4.61 -17.18
CA GLY A 39 1.95 5.31 -18.32
C GLY A 39 1.45 4.76 -19.66
N ALA A 40 1.26 3.45 -19.77
CA ALA A 40 0.68 2.84 -20.96
C ALA A 40 -0.75 3.37 -21.23
N ALA A 41 -1.55 3.59 -20.20
CA ALA A 41 -2.86 4.20 -20.33
C ALA A 41 -2.76 5.69 -20.69
N TYR A 42 -1.82 6.41 -20.08
CA TYR A 42 -1.57 7.82 -20.42
C TYR A 42 -1.17 7.99 -21.89
N GLU A 43 -0.29 7.17 -22.40
CA GLU A 43 0.10 7.22 -23.84
C GLU A 43 -1.08 6.93 -24.78
N ALA A 44 -1.98 6.02 -24.37
CA ALA A 44 -3.12 5.63 -25.19
C ALA A 44 -4.29 6.62 -25.13
N SER A 45 -4.51 7.31 -24.00
CA SER A 45 -5.74 8.09 -23.75
C SER A 45 -5.53 9.43 -23.03
N GLY A 46 -4.28 9.80 -22.68
CA GLY A 46 -3.97 11.02 -21.95
C GLY A 46 -4.25 10.98 -20.45
N HIS A 47 -4.67 9.83 -19.90
CA HIS A 47 -4.95 9.69 -18.47
C HIS A 47 -4.44 8.35 -17.92
N PRO A 48 -3.74 8.32 -16.73
CA PRO A 48 -3.15 7.11 -16.20
C PRO A 48 -4.16 6.07 -15.69
N LEU A 49 -5.39 6.47 -15.39
CA LEU A 49 -6.49 5.58 -15.01
C LEU A 49 -7.75 5.95 -15.80
N PRO A 50 -7.94 5.44 -17.03
CA PRO A 50 -9.14 5.70 -17.80
C PRO A 50 -10.41 5.17 -17.10
N ASP A 51 -11.54 5.83 -17.33
CA ASP A 51 -12.85 5.42 -16.77
C ASP A 51 -13.22 3.98 -17.11
N ALA A 52 -12.88 3.52 -18.32
CA ALA A 52 -13.13 2.14 -18.74
C ALA A 52 -12.35 1.13 -17.87
N THR A 53 -11.07 1.42 -17.61
CA THR A 53 -10.22 0.60 -16.72
C THR A 53 -10.75 0.59 -15.29
N LEU A 54 -11.16 1.75 -14.78
CA LEU A 54 -11.74 1.84 -13.44
C LEU A 54 -13.04 1.04 -13.33
N LYS A 55 -13.95 1.17 -14.31
CA LYS A 55 -15.21 0.39 -14.35
C LYS A 55 -14.94 -1.11 -14.41
N LEU A 56 -13.96 -1.55 -15.21
CA LEU A 56 -13.55 -2.94 -15.27
C LEU A 56 -13.07 -3.43 -13.88
N ALA A 57 -12.19 -2.67 -13.23
CA ALA A 57 -11.69 -3.00 -11.89
C ALA A 57 -12.81 -3.07 -10.84
N GLN A 58 -13.80 -2.16 -10.90
CA GLN A 58 -14.96 -2.15 -10.00
C GLN A 58 -15.93 -3.33 -10.24
N ALA A 59 -16.03 -3.81 -11.48
CA ALA A 59 -16.89 -4.94 -11.85
C ALA A 59 -16.22 -6.31 -11.67
N ALA A 60 -14.93 -6.35 -11.35
CA ALA A 60 -14.16 -7.57 -11.16
C ALA A 60 -14.17 -8.02 -9.68
N ASP A 61 -14.05 -9.32 -9.46
CA ASP A 61 -13.89 -9.89 -8.11
C ASP A 61 -12.49 -9.64 -7.55
N ALA A 62 -11.49 -9.52 -8.45
CA ALA A 62 -10.11 -9.23 -8.10
C ALA A 62 -9.39 -8.47 -9.23
N VAL A 63 -8.32 -7.75 -8.87
CA VAL A 63 -7.44 -7.06 -9.81
C VAL A 63 -6.05 -7.67 -9.73
N LEU A 64 -5.56 -8.20 -10.86
CA LEU A 64 -4.16 -8.57 -11.05
C LEU A 64 -3.42 -7.35 -11.59
N PHE A 65 -2.64 -6.72 -10.74
CA PHE A 65 -1.93 -5.49 -11.06
C PHE A 65 -0.44 -5.74 -11.20
N GLY A 66 0.17 -5.22 -12.25
CA GLY A 66 1.62 -5.33 -12.48
C GLY A 66 2.41 -4.21 -11.79
N ALA A 67 3.00 -3.33 -12.60
CA ALA A 67 3.77 -2.19 -12.11
C ALA A 67 3.40 -0.92 -12.87
N VAL A 68 3.53 0.24 -12.22
CA VAL A 68 3.36 1.55 -12.87
C VAL A 68 4.52 2.46 -12.51
N GLY A 69 4.86 3.33 -13.45
CA GLY A 69 5.95 4.28 -13.31
C GLY A 69 7.12 3.99 -14.24
N ASP A 70 7.68 5.06 -14.77
CA ASP A 70 8.91 5.08 -15.55
C ASP A 70 9.44 6.50 -15.47
N TRP A 71 10.76 6.67 -15.36
CA TRP A 71 11.44 7.97 -15.30
C TRP A 71 11.04 8.93 -16.44
N LYS A 72 10.64 8.42 -17.60
CA LYS A 72 10.16 9.22 -18.74
C LYS A 72 8.90 10.04 -18.44
N TYR A 73 8.16 9.69 -17.39
CA TYR A 73 6.95 10.41 -16.96
C TYR A 73 7.18 11.43 -15.85
N ASP A 74 8.42 11.58 -15.35
CA ASP A 74 8.73 12.49 -14.24
C ASP A 74 8.47 13.96 -14.56
N ALA A 75 8.53 14.32 -15.84
CA ALA A 75 8.24 15.67 -16.34
C ALA A 75 6.73 15.99 -16.41
N LEU A 76 5.86 15.00 -16.30
CA LEU A 76 4.42 15.21 -16.34
C LEU A 76 3.92 15.94 -15.09
N GLU A 77 2.81 16.65 -15.25
CA GLU A 77 2.05 17.17 -14.13
C GLU A 77 1.70 16.02 -13.16
N ARG A 78 1.74 16.30 -11.87
CA ARG A 78 1.54 15.27 -10.82
C ARG A 78 0.24 14.45 -11.02
N ALA A 79 -0.84 15.11 -11.47
CA ALA A 79 -2.13 14.47 -11.70
C ALA A 79 -2.12 13.44 -12.86
N LEU A 80 -1.16 13.54 -13.77
CA LEU A 80 -1.04 12.69 -14.95
C LEU A 80 0.07 11.63 -14.84
N ARG A 81 0.80 11.62 -13.72
CA ARG A 81 1.85 10.61 -13.50
C ARG A 81 1.26 9.21 -13.32
N PRO A 82 1.94 8.16 -13.78
CA PRO A 82 1.48 6.78 -13.70
C PRO A 82 1.05 6.32 -12.30
N GLU A 83 1.71 6.81 -11.24
CA GLU A 83 1.43 6.48 -9.84
C GLU A 83 0.01 6.90 -9.41
N GLN A 84 -0.59 7.89 -10.09
CA GLN A 84 -1.98 8.29 -9.82
C GLN A 84 -2.97 7.17 -10.14
N ALA A 85 -2.61 6.24 -11.00
CA ALA A 85 -3.45 5.08 -11.31
C ALA A 85 -3.63 4.18 -10.09
N ILE A 86 -2.54 3.78 -9.43
CA ILE A 86 -2.64 2.92 -8.23
C ILE A 86 -3.29 3.66 -7.05
N LEU A 87 -3.02 4.95 -6.89
CA LEU A 87 -3.66 5.76 -5.87
C LEU A 87 -5.18 5.90 -6.13
N GLY A 88 -5.57 6.10 -7.40
CA GLY A 88 -6.96 6.14 -7.82
C GLY A 88 -7.68 4.82 -7.58
N LEU A 89 -7.09 3.69 -7.97
CA LEU A 89 -7.65 2.36 -7.70
C LEU A 89 -7.84 2.11 -6.20
N ARG A 90 -6.85 2.40 -5.36
CA ARG A 90 -6.94 2.27 -3.90
C ARG A 90 -8.12 3.06 -3.34
N LYS A 91 -8.28 4.30 -3.77
CA LYS A 91 -9.36 5.18 -3.35
C LYS A 91 -10.73 4.68 -3.78
N HIS A 92 -10.90 4.38 -5.07
CA HIS A 92 -12.20 4.01 -5.65
C HIS A 92 -12.66 2.60 -5.27
N LEU A 93 -11.73 1.68 -5.04
CA LEU A 93 -12.02 0.32 -4.58
C LEU A 93 -11.95 0.20 -3.04
N GLN A 94 -11.67 1.29 -2.32
CA GLN A 94 -11.53 1.34 -0.85
C GLN A 94 -10.52 0.30 -0.31
N LEU A 95 -9.39 0.16 -1.00
CA LEU A 95 -8.33 -0.78 -0.63
C LEU A 95 -7.51 -0.19 0.51
N PHE A 96 -7.90 -0.43 1.74
CA PHE A 96 -7.28 0.18 2.92
C PHE A 96 -6.15 -0.67 3.52
N ALA A 97 -6.16 -1.99 3.36
CA ALA A 97 -5.18 -2.88 3.96
C ALA A 97 -4.22 -3.44 2.91
N ASN A 98 -2.94 -3.12 3.06
CA ASN A 98 -1.86 -3.72 2.27
C ASN A 98 -1.17 -4.81 3.10
N LEU A 99 -1.24 -6.05 2.62
CA LEU A 99 -0.61 -7.21 3.25
C LEU A 99 0.69 -7.52 2.51
N ARG A 100 1.82 -7.38 3.21
CA ARG A 100 3.16 -7.59 2.67
C ARG A 100 3.86 -8.71 3.41
N PRO A 101 3.84 -9.95 2.90
CA PRO A 101 4.64 -11.02 3.47
C PRO A 101 6.13 -10.78 3.16
N ALA A 102 6.97 -10.88 4.20
CA ALA A 102 8.42 -10.91 4.08
C ALA A 102 8.89 -12.26 4.59
N ILE A 103 9.17 -13.16 3.66
CA ILE A 103 9.58 -14.54 3.92
C ILE A 103 10.99 -14.73 3.38
N CYS A 104 11.91 -15.23 4.19
CA CYS A 104 13.23 -15.65 3.74
C CYS A 104 13.27 -17.17 3.61
N TYR A 105 13.33 -17.65 2.39
CA TYR A 105 13.52 -19.07 2.11
C TYR A 105 14.98 -19.48 2.46
N GLU A 106 15.17 -20.62 3.09
CA GLU A 106 16.50 -21.11 3.49
C GLU A 106 17.49 -21.13 2.33
N GLN A 107 17.02 -21.50 1.12
CA GLN A 107 17.82 -21.55 -0.10
C GLN A 107 18.32 -20.17 -0.57
N LEU A 108 17.69 -19.09 -0.10
CA LEU A 108 17.98 -17.72 -0.51
C LEU A 108 18.63 -16.87 0.59
N THR A 109 18.98 -17.44 1.73
CA THR A 109 19.62 -16.71 2.85
C THR A 109 20.91 -16.01 2.44
N HIS A 110 21.66 -16.61 1.50
CA HIS A 110 22.90 -16.06 0.96
C HIS A 110 22.72 -14.78 0.12
N ALA A 111 21.50 -14.50 -0.37
CA ALA A 111 21.19 -13.31 -1.13
C ALA A 111 20.90 -12.07 -0.23
N SER A 112 20.79 -12.28 1.08
CA SER A 112 20.63 -11.20 2.05
C SER A 112 21.96 -10.51 2.35
N SER A 113 21.92 -9.20 2.62
CA SER A 113 23.06 -8.47 3.18
C SER A 113 23.28 -8.73 4.67
N LEU A 114 22.33 -9.37 5.34
CA LEU A 114 22.43 -9.79 6.73
C LEU A 114 23.01 -11.21 6.80
N LYS A 115 23.54 -11.56 7.97
CA LYS A 115 24.05 -12.90 8.24
C LYS A 115 22.94 -13.95 8.10
N PRO A 116 23.21 -15.12 7.50
CA PRO A 116 22.21 -16.16 7.28
C PRO A 116 21.44 -16.56 8.54
N GLU A 117 22.11 -16.65 9.68
CA GLU A 117 21.49 -17.00 10.97
C GLU A 117 20.46 -15.98 11.47
N LEU A 118 20.49 -14.74 10.96
CA LEU A 118 19.52 -13.69 11.31
C LEU A 118 18.25 -13.73 10.42
N VAL A 119 18.38 -14.27 9.22
CA VAL A 119 17.29 -14.24 8.24
C VAL A 119 16.69 -15.61 7.95
N ALA A 120 17.37 -16.69 8.31
CA ALA A 120 16.86 -18.04 8.13
C ALA A 120 15.55 -18.24 8.89
N GLY A 121 14.50 -18.66 8.15
CA GLY A 121 13.18 -18.86 8.73
C GLY A 121 12.40 -17.59 9.06
N LEU A 122 12.85 -16.42 8.61
CA LEU A 122 12.11 -15.17 8.76
C LEU A 122 10.75 -15.30 8.06
N ASP A 123 9.67 -15.02 8.79
CA ASP A 123 8.29 -14.95 8.29
C ASP A 123 7.56 -13.81 9.00
N ILE A 124 7.58 -12.64 8.38
CA ILE A 124 6.90 -11.44 8.87
C ILE A 124 5.79 -11.06 7.90
N LEU A 125 4.58 -10.80 8.41
CA LEU A 125 3.50 -10.18 7.66
C LEU A 125 3.37 -8.71 8.08
N ILE A 126 3.76 -7.80 7.19
CA ILE A 126 3.61 -6.37 7.39
C ILE A 126 2.21 -5.97 6.91
N ILE A 127 1.39 -5.42 7.79
CA ILE A 127 0.06 -4.90 7.47
C ILE A 127 0.12 -3.39 7.54
N ARG A 128 -0.15 -2.74 6.38
CA ARG A 128 -0.07 -1.29 6.23
C ARG A 128 -1.43 -0.71 5.87
N GLU A 129 -1.85 0.32 6.60
CA GLU A 129 -2.98 1.16 6.22
C GLU A 129 -2.60 2.01 4.99
N LEU A 130 -3.52 2.13 4.00
CA LEU A 130 -3.21 2.75 2.71
C LEU A 130 -4.03 3.99 2.38
N THR A 131 -5.06 4.32 3.14
CA THR A 131 -6.04 5.35 2.73
C THR A 131 -6.01 6.61 3.59
N GLY A 132 -5.33 6.57 4.72
CA GLY A 132 -5.01 7.72 5.54
C GLY A 132 -3.61 8.27 5.27
N ASP A 133 -3.00 8.83 6.30
CA ASP A 133 -1.64 9.31 6.33
C ASP A 133 -1.38 10.56 5.47
N ILE A 134 -0.09 10.87 5.34
CA ILE A 134 0.45 12.00 4.58
C ILE A 134 0.16 11.93 3.06
N TYR A 135 -0.11 10.72 2.52
CA TYR A 135 -0.40 10.54 1.08
C TYR A 135 -1.72 11.16 0.65
N PHE A 136 -2.72 11.20 1.52
CA PHE A 136 -4.08 11.65 1.22
C PHE A 136 -4.53 12.83 2.09
N GLY A 137 -3.75 13.20 3.10
CA GLY A 137 -4.08 14.30 3.99
C GLY A 137 -4.20 15.64 3.28
N GLN A 138 -5.13 16.45 3.74
CA GLN A 138 -5.40 17.79 3.27
C GLN A 138 -5.42 18.77 4.47
N PRO A 139 -5.01 20.04 4.30
CA PRO A 139 -4.46 20.65 3.09
C PRO A 139 -3.02 20.22 2.78
N ARG A 140 -2.63 20.31 1.52
CA ARG A 140 -1.25 20.07 1.05
C ARG A 140 -0.92 20.98 -0.11
N GLY A 141 0.33 21.32 -0.31
CA GLY A 141 0.72 22.15 -1.44
C GLY A 141 2.00 22.96 -1.24
N ARG A 142 2.08 24.02 -2.03
CA ARG A 142 3.13 25.04 -1.94
C ARG A 142 2.48 26.41 -1.78
N ARG A 143 3.06 27.26 -0.95
CA ARG A 143 2.61 28.64 -0.72
C ARG A 143 3.77 29.50 -0.23
N SER A 144 3.54 30.78 -0.04
CA SER A 144 4.41 31.60 0.81
C SER A 144 4.08 31.32 2.27
N ALA A 145 5.11 31.18 3.12
CA ALA A 145 4.94 30.94 4.55
C ALA A 145 4.11 32.07 5.17
N PRO A 146 3.00 31.80 5.86
CA PRO A 146 2.08 32.82 6.36
C PRO A 146 2.66 33.58 7.57
N ASP A 147 3.53 32.94 8.35
CA ASP A 147 4.08 33.44 9.60
C ASP A 147 5.43 32.83 9.96
N GLY A 148 5.95 33.17 11.13
CA GLY A 148 7.19 32.62 11.69
C GLY A 148 8.46 33.20 11.10
N ALA A 149 9.60 32.58 11.41
CA ALA A 149 10.94 33.04 11.02
C ALA A 149 11.18 33.11 9.50
N PHE A 150 10.39 32.40 8.72
CA PHE A 150 10.48 32.32 7.26
C PHE A 150 9.27 32.94 6.55
N GLN A 151 8.54 33.83 7.22
CA GLN A 151 7.39 34.54 6.65
C GLN A 151 7.68 35.12 5.26
N GLY A 152 6.80 34.83 4.29
CA GLY A 152 6.94 35.29 2.91
C GLY A 152 7.86 34.41 2.03
N GLN A 153 8.64 33.49 2.60
CA GLN A 153 9.46 32.57 1.83
C GLN A 153 8.63 31.41 1.26
N PRO A 154 9.03 30.84 0.11
CA PRO A 154 8.36 29.66 -0.44
C PRO A 154 8.45 28.47 0.52
N GLU A 155 7.33 27.84 0.80
CA GLU A 155 7.26 26.60 1.58
C GLU A 155 6.42 25.53 0.88
N ALA A 156 6.67 24.27 1.20
CA ALA A 156 5.83 23.14 0.82
C ALA A 156 5.40 22.38 2.07
N PHE A 157 4.18 21.88 2.08
CA PHE A 157 3.64 21.15 3.22
C PHE A 157 2.71 20.02 2.78
N ASP A 158 2.68 18.97 3.60
CA ASP A 158 1.73 17.86 3.53
C ASP A 158 1.12 17.65 4.92
N THR A 159 -0.15 17.33 4.99
CA THR A 159 -0.85 17.04 6.24
C THR A 159 -0.91 15.56 6.50
N MET A 160 -0.41 15.11 7.62
CA MET A 160 -0.60 13.75 8.13
C MET A 160 -1.89 13.67 8.93
N ARG A 161 -2.75 12.71 8.61
CA ARG A 161 -4.05 12.57 9.27
C ARG A 161 -4.50 11.11 9.28
N TYR A 162 -5.00 10.68 10.46
CA TYR A 162 -5.74 9.44 10.65
C TYR A 162 -7.03 9.70 11.42
N ALA A 163 -8.13 9.12 10.96
CA ALA A 163 -9.39 9.07 11.69
C ALA A 163 -9.49 7.72 12.43
N ARG A 164 -10.23 7.69 13.56
CA ARG A 164 -10.43 6.48 14.37
C ARG A 164 -10.87 5.25 13.54
N PRO A 165 -11.88 5.32 12.65
CA PRO A 165 -12.31 4.15 11.88
C PRO A 165 -11.24 3.59 10.94
N GLU A 166 -10.30 4.43 10.49
CA GLU A 166 -9.17 4.01 9.65
C GLU A 166 -8.19 3.16 10.45
N ILE A 167 -7.93 3.52 11.69
CA ILE A 167 -7.04 2.79 12.61
C ILE A 167 -7.74 1.51 13.10
N GLU A 168 -9.01 1.58 13.50
CA GLU A 168 -9.77 0.42 13.98
C GLU A 168 -9.81 -0.71 12.94
N ARG A 169 -10.18 -0.40 11.69
CA ARG A 169 -10.31 -1.42 10.64
C ARG A 169 -8.98 -2.11 10.32
N ILE A 170 -7.85 -1.39 10.33
CA ILE A 170 -6.54 -2.01 10.05
C ILE A 170 -6.05 -2.81 11.27
N ALA A 171 -6.34 -2.36 12.49
CA ALA A 171 -6.04 -3.09 13.71
C ALA A 171 -6.78 -4.44 13.74
N HIS A 172 -8.07 -4.47 13.41
CA HIS A 172 -8.84 -5.71 13.28
C HIS A 172 -8.23 -6.66 12.24
N VAL A 173 -7.81 -6.16 11.07
CA VAL A 173 -7.12 -6.98 10.05
C VAL A 173 -5.84 -7.59 10.62
N ALA A 174 -5.05 -6.81 11.37
CA ALA A 174 -3.79 -7.26 11.96
C ALA A 174 -4.02 -8.33 13.02
N PHE A 175 -4.94 -8.14 13.96
CA PHE A 175 -5.24 -9.11 15.00
C PHE A 175 -5.85 -10.40 14.44
N GLN A 176 -6.76 -10.30 13.46
CA GLN A 176 -7.33 -11.47 12.79
C GLN A 176 -6.27 -12.28 12.01
N ALA A 177 -5.34 -11.58 11.33
CA ALA A 177 -4.22 -12.24 10.67
C ALA A 177 -3.29 -12.92 11.70
N ALA A 178 -3.00 -12.26 12.82
CA ALA A 178 -2.17 -12.81 13.90
C ALA A 178 -2.75 -14.10 14.51
N ARG A 179 -4.08 -14.22 14.66
CA ARG A 179 -4.75 -15.45 15.11
C ARG A 179 -4.47 -16.67 14.24
N LYS A 180 -4.20 -16.45 12.93
CA LYS A 180 -3.84 -17.48 11.97
C LYS A 180 -2.34 -17.76 11.92
N ARG A 181 -1.54 -17.09 12.73
CA ARG A 181 -0.08 -17.13 12.79
C ARG A 181 0.39 -17.35 14.25
N SER A 182 1.46 -16.68 14.65
CA SER A 182 2.07 -16.81 15.99
C SER A 182 1.33 -16.08 17.12
N ARG A 183 0.17 -15.48 16.84
CA ARG A 183 -0.62 -14.68 17.80
C ARG A 183 0.16 -13.52 18.43
N ARG A 184 0.98 -12.86 17.62
CA ARG A 184 1.74 -11.67 18.01
C ARG A 184 1.52 -10.55 17.01
N VAL A 185 1.33 -9.33 17.50
CA VAL A 185 1.27 -8.09 16.74
C VAL A 185 2.26 -7.11 17.36
N THR A 186 3.10 -6.53 16.54
CA THR A 186 3.91 -5.36 16.91
C THR A 186 3.36 -4.16 16.15
N SER A 187 2.82 -3.19 16.87
CA SER A 187 2.36 -1.92 16.30
C SER A 187 3.55 -0.97 16.19
N VAL A 188 3.88 -0.57 14.97
CA VAL A 188 5.03 0.30 14.69
C VAL A 188 4.53 1.71 14.43
N ASP A 189 5.05 2.68 15.17
CA ASP A 189 4.60 4.07 15.16
C ASP A 189 5.72 5.08 15.47
N LYS A 190 5.38 6.36 15.58
CA LYS A 190 6.21 7.47 16.05
C LYS A 190 5.48 8.25 17.18
N ALA A 191 4.84 7.53 18.09
CA ALA A 191 4.00 8.08 19.14
C ALA A 191 4.75 9.02 20.11
N ASN A 192 6.07 8.87 20.24
CA ASN A 192 6.89 9.74 21.07
C ASN A 192 7.03 11.18 20.53
N VAL A 193 6.59 11.47 19.30
CA VAL A 193 6.76 12.77 18.65
C VAL A 193 5.47 13.26 17.99
N LEU A 194 4.67 12.38 17.38
CA LEU A 194 3.55 12.75 16.53
C LEU A 194 2.20 12.43 17.19
N GLU A 195 1.33 13.44 17.30
CA GLU A 195 -0.04 13.29 17.82
C GLU A 195 -0.84 12.23 17.05
N THR A 196 -0.69 12.19 15.73
CA THR A 196 -1.38 11.19 14.90
C THR A 196 -0.99 9.76 15.27
N PHE A 197 0.27 9.54 15.67
CA PHE A 197 0.73 8.22 16.08
C PHE A 197 0.50 7.94 17.57
N GLN A 198 0.42 8.95 18.43
CA GLN A 198 -0.09 8.74 19.78
C GLN A 198 -1.55 8.26 19.70
N PHE A 199 -2.37 8.93 18.91
CA PHE A 199 -3.76 8.52 18.68
C PHE A 199 -3.86 7.12 18.04
N TRP A 200 -2.98 6.79 17.08
CA TRP A 200 -2.87 5.44 16.53
C TRP A 200 -2.63 4.39 17.62
N LYS A 201 -1.65 4.62 18.48
CA LYS A 201 -1.30 3.72 19.58
C LYS A 201 -2.46 3.50 20.54
N ASP A 202 -3.16 4.58 20.89
CA ASP A 202 -4.31 4.53 21.79
C ASP A 202 -5.44 3.66 21.20
N VAL A 203 -5.81 3.91 19.94
CA VAL A 203 -6.88 3.15 19.26
C VAL A 203 -6.49 1.69 19.07
N VAL A 204 -5.27 1.38 18.67
CA VAL A 204 -4.79 -0.02 18.54
C VAL A 204 -4.83 -0.74 19.88
N THR A 205 -4.49 -0.05 20.98
CA THR A 205 -4.55 -0.61 22.33
C THR A 205 -6.00 -0.88 22.77
N GLU A 206 -6.93 0.01 22.44
CA GLU A 206 -8.35 -0.19 22.71
C GLU A 206 -8.91 -1.40 21.96
N VAL A 207 -8.63 -1.49 20.63
CA VAL A 207 -9.07 -2.63 19.80
C VAL A 207 -8.48 -3.96 20.30
N HIS A 208 -7.24 -3.94 20.82
CA HIS A 208 -6.61 -5.14 21.37
C HIS A 208 -7.43 -5.80 22.48
N ALA A 209 -8.24 -5.05 23.24
CA ALA A 209 -9.09 -5.61 24.27
C ALA A 209 -10.09 -6.68 23.77
N GLU A 210 -10.41 -6.65 22.46
CA GLU A 210 -11.25 -7.66 21.78
C GLU A 210 -10.44 -8.92 21.36
N TYR A 211 -9.13 -8.90 21.52
CA TYR A 211 -8.20 -9.95 21.08
C TYR A 211 -7.26 -10.40 22.21
N PRO A 212 -7.79 -10.82 23.39
CA PRO A 212 -6.96 -11.16 24.56
C PRO A 212 -6.06 -12.38 24.33
N ASP A 213 -6.32 -13.14 23.27
CA ASP A 213 -5.53 -14.30 22.83
C ASP A 213 -4.33 -13.94 21.93
N VAL A 214 -4.16 -12.65 21.59
CA VAL A 214 -3.06 -12.14 20.76
C VAL A 214 -2.20 -11.21 21.61
N ALA A 215 -0.88 -11.46 21.65
CA ALA A 215 0.05 -10.54 22.30
C ALA A 215 0.24 -9.27 21.46
N LEU A 216 0.18 -8.10 22.10
CA LEU A 216 0.47 -6.81 21.49
C LEU A 216 1.67 -6.19 22.15
N ASP A 217 2.61 -5.71 21.31
CA ASP A 217 3.63 -4.77 21.72
C ASP A 217 3.72 -3.57 20.76
N HIS A 218 4.35 -2.49 21.23
CA HIS A 218 4.53 -1.26 20.48
C HIS A 218 6.01 -0.99 20.27
N MET A 219 6.36 -0.55 19.06
CA MET A 219 7.74 -0.24 18.71
C MET A 219 7.79 1.10 17.99
N TYR A 220 8.70 1.98 18.41
CA TYR A 220 8.95 3.18 17.62
C TYR A 220 9.66 2.81 16.32
N VAL A 221 9.27 3.45 15.23
CA VAL A 221 9.79 3.16 13.88
C VAL A 221 11.32 3.29 13.79
N ASP A 222 11.94 4.09 14.66
CA ASP A 222 13.40 4.22 14.73
C ASP A 222 14.12 2.92 15.13
N ASN A 223 13.40 1.98 15.71
CA ASN A 223 13.91 0.71 16.19
C ASN A 223 13.33 -0.50 15.45
N ALA A 224 12.57 -0.28 14.37
CA ALA A 224 11.92 -1.32 13.60
C ALA A 224 12.79 -1.87 12.47
#